data_2ea54a6bb702bc6059a99980fa1051a9
#
_entry.id   2ea54a6bb702bc6059a99980fa1051a9
#
_cell.length_a   1.000
_cell.length_b   1.000
_cell.length_c   1.000
_cell.angle_alpha   90.00
_cell.angle_beta   90.00
_cell.angle_gamma   90.00
#
_symmetry.space_group_name_H-M   'P 1'
#
loop_
_entity.id
_entity.type
_entity.pdbx_description
1 polymer ?
#
loop_
_entity_poly.entity_id
_entity_poly.type
_entity_poly.pdbx_seq_one_letter_code
_entity_poly.pdbx_strand_id
1 'polypeptide(L)'
;IELDLTRHSNYSFNAFAIKDGIIKNGIIYGPNGSGKTNFGLAIFDIVNHLSQKWKKQDYYVNFTFAGSQDLIVDFEYTFIFNGQTVEYAYGKDFMGILRYEQMNVDGKQVFKRAKGKLDIDTNEYPMGDAIKRNLANNANNVSIVNFLLTSYPLSADNYLFQLNKFVNGILWFRCLETREFIGLENTITLLVEYIINNGLVSEFRNFL
;
A
#
# COMPACT_ATOMS: atom_id res chain seq x y z
N ILE A 1 3.41 -10.23 11.58
CA ILE A 1 2.29 -9.41 12.10
C ILE A 1 1.14 -9.56 11.11
N GLU A 2 -0.06 -9.89 11.58
CA GLU A 2 -1.27 -9.98 10.76
C GLU A 2 -2.28 -8.96 11.27
N LEU A 3 -2.91 -8.22 10.35
CA LEU A 3 -4.04 -7.35 10.60
C LEU A 3 -5.19 -7.75 9.68
N ASP A 4 -6.21 -8.37 10.24
CA ASP A 4 -7.43 -8.72 9.54
C ASP A 4 -8.56 -7.78 9.96
N LEU A 5 -8.89 -6.84 9.10
CA LEU A 5 -9.94 -5.85 9.34
C LEU A 5 -11.36 -6.41 9.18
N THR A 6 -11.52 -7.66 8.73
CA THR A 6 -12.82 -8.35 8.64
C THR A 6 -13.20 -9.02 9.94
N ARG A 7 -12.25 -9.28 10.84
CA ARG A 7 -12.46 -9.91 12.15
C ARG A 7 -12.94 -8.89 13.17
N HIS A 8 -14.21 -8.66 13.21
CA HIS A 8 -14.85 -7.82 14.23
C HIS A 8 -15.87 -8.62 15.04
N SER A 9 -16.05 -8.24 16.29
CA SER A 9 -17.14 -8.77 17.14
C SER A 9 -18.43 -8.02 16.86
N ASN A 10 -19.56 -8.71 17.03
CA ASN A 10 -20.90 -8.13 16.87
C ASN A 10 -21.26 -7.23 18.07
N TYR A 11 -20.62 -6.07 18.16
CA TYR A 11 -20.97 -5.06 19.15
C TYR A 11 -22.11 -4.18 18.64
N SER A 12 -23.08 -3.89 19.50
CA SER A 12 -24.21 -3.03 19.18
C SER A 12 -23.89 -1.53 19.23
N PHE A 13 -22.79 -1.15 19.91
CA PHE A 13 -22.33 0.24 19.99
C PHE A 13 -21.20 0.48 19.00
N ASN A 14 -21.03 1.74 18.57
CA ASN A 14 -20.02 2.14 17.58
C ASN A 14 -20.16 1.43 16.21
N ALA A 15 -21.38 1.14 15.79
CA ALA A 15 -21.66 0.53 14.48
C ALA A 15 -21.03 1.32 13.31
N PHE A 16 -20.81 2.63 13.47
CA PHE A 16 -20.13 3.48 12.50
C PHE A 16 -18.65 3.12 12.28
N ALA A 17 -18.02 2.39 13.21
CA ALA A 17 -16.64 1.94 13.10
C ALA A 17 -16.47 0.77 12.12
N ILE A 18 -17.59 0.14 11.72
CA ILE A 18 -17.61 -0.97 10.75
C ILE A 18 -18.43 -0.53 9.55
N LYS A 19 -17.87 -0.68 8.36
CA LYS A 19 -18.56 -0.44 7.10
C LYS A 19 -18.33 -1.63 6.17
N ASP A 20 -19.41 -2.17 5.61
CA ASP A 20 -19.38 -3.32 4.70
C ASP A 20 -18.63 -4.54 5.27
N GLY A 21 -18.76 -4.78 6.59
CA GLY A 21 -18.09 -5.87 7.29
C GLY A 21 -16.58 -5.63 7.56
N ILE A 22 -16.08 -4.41 7.32
CA ILE A 22 -14.67 -4.05 7.51
C ILE A 22 -14.55 -3.01 8.61
N ILE A 23 -13.60 -3.19 9.51
CA ILE A 23 -13.26 -2.21 10.56
C ILE A 23 -12.69 -0.96 9.89
N LYS A 24 -13.42 0.15 10.00
CA LYS A 24 -13.04 1.44 9.43
C LYS A 24 -12.19 2.28 10.38
N ASN A 25 -12.48 2.19 11.68
CA ASN A 25 -11.78 2.95 12.71
C ASN A 25 -11.31 1.98 13.80
N GLY A 26 -10.04 1.98 14.10
CA GLY A 26 -9.43 1.16 15.13
C GLY A 26 -8.40 1.91 15.96
N ILE A 27 -8.22 1.51 17.20
CA ILE A 27 -7.19 2.02 18.10
C ILE A 27 -6.28 0.87 18.50
N ILE A 28 -4.97 1.06 18.29
CA ILE A 28 -3.95 0.11 18.70
C ILE A 28 -3.23 0.68 19.91
N TYR A 29 -3.30 -0.01 21.03
CA TYR A 29 -2.62 0.38 22.27
C TYR A 29 -1.74 -0.73 22.81
N GLY A 30 -0.79 -0.37 23.66
CA GLY A 30 0.14 -1.30 24.30
C GLY A 30 1.29 -0.55 24.96
N PRO A 31 2.10 -1.22 25.79
CA PRO A 31 3.23 -0.61 26.49
C PRO A 31 4.29 -0.07 25.52
N ASN A 32 5.19 0.77 26.04
CA ASN A 32 6.33 1.23 25.25
C ASN A 32 7.20 0.03 24.83
N GLY A 33 7.73 0.05 23.61
CA GLY A 33 8.51 -1.05 23.06
C GLY A 33 7.69 -2.22 22.49
N SER A 34 6.36 -2.20 22.55
CA SER A 34 5.50 -3.30 22.05
C SER A 34 5.37 -3.38 20.50
N GLY A 35 6.09 -2.54 19.77
CA GLY A 35 6.09 -2.60 18.30
C GLY A 35 4.98 -1.80 17.60
N LYS A 36 4.22 -0.95 18.31
CA LYS A 36 3.13 -0.15 17.69
C LYS A 36 3.61 0.68 16.49
N THR A 37 4.75 1.33 16.62
CA THR A 37 5.33 2.13 15.52
C THR A 37 5.76 1.25 14.36
N ASN A 38 6.39 0.09 14.63
CA ASN A 38 6.80 -0.86 13.59
C ASN A 38 5.58 -1.44 12.85
N PHE A 39 4.48 -1.65 13.56
CA PHE A 39 3.21 -2.06 12.94
C PHE A 39 2.69 -0.99 11.97
N GLY A 40 2.67 0.29 12.38
CA GLY A 40 2.30 1.39 11.50
C GLY A 40 3.22 1.51 10.27
N LEU A 41 4.55 1.35 10.47
CA LEU A 41 5.53 1.33 9.39
C LEU A 41 5.30 0.18 8.41
N ALA A 42 4.94 -1.00 8.90
CA ALA A 42 4.65 -2.17 8.07
C ALA A 42 3.41 -1.93 7.19
N ILE A 43 2.34 -1.35 7.75
CA ILE A 43 1.14 -0.98 6.96
C ILE A 43 1.49 0.08 5.91
N PHE A 44 2.32 1.06 6.27
CA PHE A 44 2.68 2.17 5.40
C PHE A 44 3.72 1.80 4.33
N ASP A 45 4.37 0.63 4.42
CA ASP A 45 5.41 0.24 3.47
C ASP A 45 4.91 0.20 2.02
N ILE A 46 3.65 -0.12 1.78
CA ILE A 46 3.06 -0.10 0.44
C ILE A 46 3.14 1.29 -0.21
N VAL A 47 3.05 2.36 0.57
CA VAL A 47 3.22 3.74 0.07
C VAL A 47 4.69 3.96 -0.35
N ASN A 48 5.63 3.50 0.47
CA ASN A 48 7.05 3.56 0.14
C ASN A 48 7.39 2.71 -1.10
N HIS A 49 6.68 1.61 -1.30
CA HIS A 49 6.90 0.69 -2.42
C HIS A 49 6.30 1.21 -3.73
N LEU A 50 5.05 1.66 -3.73
CA LEU A 50 4.31 2.03 -4.94
C LEU A 50 4.30 3.53 -5.24
N SER A 51 4.60 4.41 -4.27
CA SER A 51 4.62 5.84 -4.50
C SER A 51 6.06 6.38 -4.56
N GLN A 52 6.21 7.60 -5.07
CA GLN A 52 7.49 8.32 -5.05
C GLN A 52 7.63 9.23 -3.81
N LYS A 53 6.63 9.23 -2.93
CA LYS A 53 6.48 10.20 -1.86
C LYS A 53 7.50 10.05 -0.73
N TRP A 54 7.95 8.82 -0.49
CA TRP A 54 8.84 8.55 0.63
C TRP A 54 9.71 7.33 0.34
N LYS A 55 11.02 7.53 0.23
CA LYS A 55 11.98 6.45 0.00
C LYS A 55 13.13 6.56 0.99
N LYS A 56 12.89 6.08 2.22
CA LYS A 56 13.95 5.90 3.20
C LYS A 56 14.33 4.42 3.27
N GLN A 57 15.45 4.07 2.69
CA GLN A 57 15.97 2.69 2.69
C GLN A 57 16.44 2.23 4.08
N ASP A 58 16.84 3.16 4.94
CA ASP A 58 17.44 2.88 6.26
C ASP A 58 16.49 2.16 7.22
N TYR A 59 15.19 2.13 6.96
CA TYR A 59 14.21 1.46 7.82
C TYR A 59 14.25 -0.06 7.72
N TYR A 60 14.61 -0.62 6.56
CA TYR A 60 14.56 -2.08 6.34
C TYR A 60 15.57 -2.85 7.18
N VAL A 61 16.69 -2.23 7.52
CA VAL A 61 17.69 -2.80 8.44
C VAL A 61 17.08 -3.19 9.80
N ASN A 62 16.06 -2.46 10.23
CA ASN A 62 15.39 -2.67 11.50
C ASN A 62 14.16 -3.59 11.43
N PHE A 63 13.70 -3.96 10.21
CA PHE A 63 12.52 -4.80 10.02
C PHE A 63 12.86 -6.28 9.87
N THR A 64 14.07 -6.59 9.41
CA THR A 64 14.51 -7.98 9.30
C THR A 64 14.72 -8.56 10.70
N PHE A 65 14.05 -9.67 10.96
CA PHE A 65 14.26 -10.41 12.21
C PHE A 65 15.67 -11.02 12.21
N ALA A 66 16.47 -10.71 13.21
CA ALA A 66 17.88 -11.14 13.30
C ALA A 66 18.07 -12.67 13.28
N GLY A 67 17.03 -13.45 13.58
CA GLY A 67 17.02 -14.91 13.51
C GLY A 67 16.55 -15.48 12.17
N SER A 68 16.17 -14.64 11.20
CA SER A 68 15.75 -15.10 9.87
C SER A 68 16.99 -15.39 9.00
N GLN A 69 17.04 -16.59 8.42
CA GLN A 69 18.14 -16.97 7.52
C GLN A 69 18.06 -16.21 6.17
N ASP A 70 16.88 -15.89 5.71
CA ASP A 70 16.67 -15.31 4.38
C ASP A 70 16.75 -13.77 4.35
N LEU A 71 16.76 -13.13 5.51
CA LEU A 71 16.81 -11.65 5.66
C LEU A 71 15.82 -10.90 4.74
N ILE A 72 14.69 -11.52 4.42
CA ILE A 72 13.62 -10.94 3.61
C ILE A 72 12.46 -10.56 4.53
N VAL A 73 11.90 -9.40 4.31
CA VAL A 73 10.65 -8.94 4.93
C VAL A 73 9.55 -9.08 3.89
N ASP A 74 8.56 -9.91 4.20
CA ASP A 74 7.42 -10.18 3.34
C ASP A 74 6.25 -9.27 3.72
N PHE A 75 5.64 -8.69 2.70
CA PHE A 75 4.45 -7.85 2.80
C PHE A 75 3.35 -8.45 1.95
N GLU A 76 2.21 -8.71 2.56
CA GLU A 76 1.02 -9.27 1.90
C GLU A 76 -0.19 -8.40 2.23
N TYR A 77 -0.92 -7.99 1.21
CA TYR A 77 -2.11 -7.15 1.33
C TYR A 77 -3.25 -7.77 0.55
N THR A 78 -4.44 -7.78 1.14
CA THR A 78 -5.67 -8.16 0.46
C THR A 78 -6.61 -6.96 0.45
N PHE A 79 -7.06 -6.59 -0.73
CA PHE A 79 -8.00 -5.49 -0.96
C PHE A 79 -9.28 -6.01 -1.61
N ILE A 80 -10.36 -5.29 -1.42
CA ILE A 80 -11.60 -5.49 -2.17
C ILE A 80 -11.91 -4.19 -2.90
N PHE A 81 -11.82 -4.21 -4.24
CA PHE A 81 -12.15 -3.08 -5.10
C PHE A 81 -13.29 -3.47 -6.05
N ASN A 82 -14.42 -2.77 -5.95
CA ASN A 82 -15.59 -3.03 -6.81
C ASN A 82 -16.04 -4.50 -6.84
N GLY A 83 -15.94 -5.20 -5.69
CA GLY A 83 -16.29 -6.62 -5.55
C GLY A 83 -15.20 -7.60 -6.00
N GLN A 84 -14.09 -7.14 -6.55
CA GLN A 84 -12.93 -7.98 -6.87
C GLN A 84 -11.97 -8.07 -5.69
N THR A 85 -11.50 -9.27 -5.40
CA THR A 85 -10.45 -9.50 -4.39
C THR A 85 -9.08 -9.40 -5.04
N VAL A 86 -8.27 -8.45 -4.57
CA VAL A 86 -6.91 -8.21 -5.07
C VAL A 86 -5.92 -8.57 -3.97
N GLU A 87 -5.11 -9.59 -4.22
CA GLU A 87 -4.02 -10.03 -3.35
C GLU A 87 -2.70 -9.54 -3.95
N TYR A 88 -2.00 -8.71 -3.20
CA TYR A 88 -0.73 -8.16 -3.62
C TYR A 88 0.35 -8.46 -2.59
N ALA A 89 1.41 -9.12 -3.01
CA ALA A 89 2.53 -9.50 -2.14
C ALA A 89 3.88 -9.14 -2.77
N TYR A 90 4.81 -8.74 -1.92
CA TYR A 90 6.20 -8.50 -2.29
C TYR A 90 7.14 -8.72 -1.12
N GLY A 91 8.40 -9.04 -1.42
CA GLY A 91 9.45 -9.20 -0.43
C GLY A 91 10.63 -8.29 -0.70
N LYS A 92 11.15 -7.66 0.36
CA LYS A 92 12.34 -6.81 0.33
C LYS A 92 13.40 -7.35 1.27
N ASP A 93 14.67 -7.24 0.88
CA ASP A 93 15.75 -7.56 1.80
C ASP A 93 16.05 -6.41 2.79
N PHE A 94 17.01 -6.63 3.68
CA PHE A 94 17.44 -5.65 4.69
C PHE A 94 17.96 -4.32 4.12
N MET A 95 18.30 -4.28 2.82
CA MET A 95 18.68 -3.07 2.10
C MET A 95 17.49 -2.40 1.39
N GLY A 96 16.28 -2.96 1.54
CA GLY A 96 15.08 -2.47 0.86
C GLY A 96 15.00 -2.88 -0.62
N ILE A 97 15.86 -3.79 -1.06
CA ILE A 97 15.89 -4.28 -2.44
C ILE A 97 14.75 -5.28 -2.65
N LEU A 98 13.94 -5.05 -3.68
CA LEU A 98 12.83 -5.91 -4.03
C LEU A 98 13.32 -7.27 -4.55
N ARG A 99 12.92 -8.35 -3.88
CA ARG A 99 13.32 -9.72 -4.20
C ARG A 99 12.26 -10.48 -4.98
N TYR A 100 11.00 -10.22 -4.70
CA TYR A 100 9.88 -10.74 -5.47
C TYR A 100 8.68 -9.78 -5.40
N GLU A 101 7.77 -9.95 -6.32
CA GLU A 101 6.51 -9.21 -6.41
C GLU A 101 5.47 -10.06 -7.13
N GLN A 102 4.25 -10.14 -6.61
CA GLN A 102 3.18 -10.91 -7.23
C GLN A 102 1.82 -10.29 -6.96
N MET A 103 0.89 -10.53 -7.88
CA MET A 103 -0.50 -10.10 -7.76
C MET A 103 -1.44 -11.17 -8.28
N ASN A 104 -2.49 -11.45 -7.49
CA ASN A 104 -3.63 -12.25 -7.92
C ASN A 104 -4.89 -11.37 -7.85
N VAL A 105 -5.83 -11.64 -8.73
CA VAL A 105 -7.17 -11.03 -8.73
C VAL A 105 -8.19 -12.14 -8.83
N ASP A 106 -9.11 -12.24 -7.87
CA ASP A 106 -10.12 -13.30 -7.75
C ASP A 106 -9.50 -14.71 -7.84
N GLY A 107 -8.33 -14.89 -7.19
CA GLY A 107 -7.58 -16.14 -7.18
C GLY A 107 -6.80 -16.45 -8.46
N LYS A 108 -6.89 -15.61 -9.51
CA LYS A 108 -6.13 -15.77 -10.76
C LYS A 108 -4.85 -14.94 -10.70
N GLN A 109 -3.71 -15.54 -11.03
CA GLN A 109 -2.44 -14.82 -11.10
C GLN A 109 -2.44 -13.83 -12.26
N VAL A 110 -2.24 -12.54 -11.95
CA VAL A 110 -2.02 -11.47 -12.93
C VAL A 110 -0.54 -11.42 -13.31
N PHE A 111 0.33 -11.37 -12.30
CA PHE A 111 1.77 -11.47 -12.51
C PHE A 111 2.49 -12.06 -11.31
N LYS A 112 3.68 -12.62 -11.59
CA LYS A 112 4.66 -13.04 -10.59
C LYS A 112 6.06 -12.75 -11.10
N ARG A 113 6.81 -11.95 -10.37
CA ARG A 113 8.23 -11.66 -10.62
C ARG A 113 9.06 -12.18 -9.46
N ALA A 114 9.99 -13.10 -9.74
CA ALA A 114 10.92 -13.64 -8.76
C ALA A 114 12.14 -14.24 -9.47
N LYS A 115 13.30 -14.18 -8.85
CA LYS A 115 14.54 -14.85 -9.31
C LYS A 115 14.87 -14.56 -10.78
N GLY A 116 14.74 -13.32 -11.23
CA GLY A 116 15.04 -12.92 -12.61
C GLY A 116 14.05 -13.41 -13.66
N LYS A 117 12.86 -13.85 -13.25
CA LYS A 117 11.77 -14.26 -14.15
C LYS A 117 10.53 -13.42 -13.89
N LEU A 118 9.80 -13.08 -14.96
CA LEU A 118 8.50 -12.46 -14.92
C LEU A 118 7.50 -13.32 -15.67
N ASP A 119 6.53 -13.84 -14.96
CA ASP A 119 5.31 -14.43 -15.48
C ASP A 119 4.18 -13.41 -15.36
N ILE A 120 3.45 -13.15 -16.44
CA ILE A 120 2.38 -12.14 -16.49
C ILE A 120 1.29 -12.58 -17.48
N ASP A 121 0.04 -12.32 -17.14
CA ASP A 121 -1.09 -12.56 -18.03
C ASP A 121 -1.02 -11.63 -19.24
N THR A 122 -0.53 -12.17 -20.36
CA THR A 122 -0.38 -11.42 -21.62
C THR A 122 -1.67 -11.18 -22.36
N ASN A 123 -2.77 -11.82 -21.97
CA ASN A 123 -4.09 -11.51 -22.53
C ASN A 123 -4.61 -10.20 -21.94
N GLU A 124 -4.33 -9.94 -20.67
CA GLU A 124 -4.70 -8.71 -19.99
C GLU A 124 -3.68 -7.59 -20.25
N TYR A 125 -2.38 -7.93 -20.16
CA TYR A 125 -1.26 -6.99 -20.36
C TYR A 125 -0.31 -7.48 -21.45
N PRO A 126 -0.64 -7.25 -22.73
CA PRO A 126 0.19 -7.70 -23.86
C PRO A 126 1.58 -7.06 -23.81
N MET A 127 2.64 -7.85 -23.74
CA MET A 127 4.01 -7.35 -23.79
C MET A 127 4.97 -8.36 -24.45
N GLY A 128 5.98 -7.82 -25.12
CA GLY A 128 7.00 -8.64 -25.77
C GLY A 128 8.06 -9.18 -24.80
N ASP A 129 8.74 -10.24 -25.20
CA ASP A 129 9.74 -10.93 -24.37
C ASP A 129 10.93 -10.06 -23.95
N ALA A 130 11.30 -9.07 -24.76
CA ALA A 130 12.35 -8.13 -24.41
C ALA A 130 11.97 -7.27 -23.20
N ILE A 131 10.71 -6.80 -23.15
CA ILE A 131 10.17 -6.01 -22.02
C ILE A 131 10.07 -6.91 -20.79
N LYS A 132 9.56 -8.16 -20.92
CA LYS A 132 9.49 -9.10 -19.80
C LYS A 132 10.87 -9.36 -19.19
N ARG A 133 11.88 -9.61 -20.01
CA ARG A 133 13.27 -9.81 -19.54
C ARG A 133 13.82 -8.59 -18.84
N ASN A 134 13.58 -7.41 -19.38
CA ASN A 134 14.03 -6.15 -18.77
C ASN A 134 13.39 -5.97 -17.37
N LEU A 135 12.07 -6.09 -17.28
CA LEU A 135 11.34 -5.97 -16.00
C LEU A 135 11.75 -7.03 -14.98
N ALA A 136 12.02 -8.27 -15.44
CA ALA A 136 12.47 -9.35 -14.57
C ALA A 136 13.82 -9.04 -13.90
N ASN A 137 14.76 -8.41 -14.65
CA ASN A 137 16.11 -8.13 -14.19
C ASN A 137 16.25 -6.80 -13.45
N ASN A 138 15.33 -5.85 -13.65
CA ASN A 138 15.38 -4.50 -13.06
C ASN A 138 14.39 -4.32 -11.89
N ALA A 139 14.20 -5.34 -11.06
CA ALA A 139 13.28 -5.34 -9.94
C ALA A 139 13.52 -4.16 -8.95
N ASN A 140 14.77 -3.72 -8.80
CA ASN A 140 15.13 -2.67 -7.85
C ASN A 140 14.63 -1.28 -8.23
N ASN A 141 14.30 -1.06 -9.50
CA ASN A 141 14.03 0.28 -10.02
C ASN A 141 12.55 0.56 -10.25
N VAL A 142 11.77 -0.47 -10.62
CA VAL A 142 10.36 -0.30 -10.98
C VAL A 142 9.54 -1.50 -10.49
N SER A 143 8.46 -1.25 -9.75
CA SER A 143 7.46 -2.29 -9.48
C SER A 143 6.68 -2.62 -10.76
N ILE A 144 6.19 -3.84 -10.88
CA ILE A 144 5.33 -4.24 -12.01
C ILE A 144 4.04 -3.41 -11.99
N VAL A 145 3.47 -3.17 -10.81
CA VAL A 145 2.27 -2.32 -10.66
C VAL A 145 2.50 -0.94 -11.27
N ASN A 146 3.61 -0.27 -10.93
CA ASN A 146 3.91 1.06 -11.48
C ASN A 146 4.16 1.03 -12.98
N PHE A 147 4.82 -0.02 -13.48
CA PHE A 147 5.00 -0.19 -14.91
C PHE A 147 3.64 -0.33 -15.63
N LEU A 148 2.74 -1.17 -15.12
CA LEU A 148 1.42 -1.38 -15.72
C LEU A 148 0.56 -0.10 -15.69
N LEU A 149 0.58 0.63 -14.57
CA LEU A 149 -0.13 1.91 -14.42
C LEU A 149 0.32 2.97 -15.43
N THR A 150 1.60 2.97 -15.79
CA THR A 150 2.17 3.98 -16.71
C THR A 150 2.16 3.56 -18.17
N SER A 151 2.11 2.25 -18.44
CA SER A 151 2.25 1.71 -19.81
C SER A 151 0.92 1.35 -20.47
N TYR A 152 -0.16 1.22 -19.69
CA TYR A 152 -1.46 0.82 -20.21
C TYR A 152 -2.54 1.85 -19.87
N PRO A 153 -3.48 2.13 -20.83
CA PRO A 153 -4.64 2.98 -20.54
C PRO A 153 -5.64 2.20 -19.69
N LEU A 154 -5.62 2.46 -18.37
CA LEU A 154 -6.50 1.80 -17.41
C LEU A 154 -7.74 2.66 -17.15
N SER A 155 -8.90 2.04 -17.06
CA SER A 155 -10.14 2.71 -16.65
C SER A 155 -10.11 3.03 -15.15
N ALA A 156 -10.95 3.98 -14.72
CA ALA A 156 -11.07 4.34 -13.31
C ALA A 156 -11.53 3.16 -12.42
N ASP A 157 -12.24 2.20 -12.99
CA ASP A 157 -12.74 1.00 -12.29
C ASP A 157 -11.72 -0.14 -12.25
N ASN A 158 -10.60 -0.03 -12.96
CA ASN A 158 -9.55 -1.04 -12.95
C ASN A 158 -8.92 -1.16 -11.55
N TYR A 159 -8.69 -2.36 -11.09
CA TYR A 159 -8.15 -2.66 -9.75
C TYR A 159 -6.77 -2.03 -9.50
N LEU A 160 -5.89 -1.93 -10.52
CA LEU A 160 -4.59 -1.24 -10.39
C LEU A 160 -4.77 0.26 -10.17
N PHE A 161 -5.72 0.87 -10.88
CA PHE A 161 -6.04 2.28 -10.70
C PHE A 161 -6.61 2.53 -9.29
N GLN A 162 -7.51 1.67 -8.82
CA GLN A 162 -8.07 1.75 -7.47
C GLN A 162 -7.00 1.54 -6.40
N LEU A 163 -6.09 0.57 -6.58
CA LEU A 163 -4.93 0.37 -5.70
C LEU A 163 -4.05 1.61 -5.64
N ASN A 164 -3.71 2.19 -6.78
CA ASN A 164 -2.91 3.40 -6.84
C ASN A 164 -3.58 4.58 -6.14
N LYS A 165 -4.88 4.77 -6.36
CA LYS A 165 -5.68 5.79 -5.68
C LYS A 165 -5.69 5.59 -4.17
N PHE A 166 -5.88 4.35 -3.70
CA PHE A 166 -5.84 4.00 -2.28
C PHE A 166 -4.46 4.31 -1.68
N VAL A 167 -3.39 3.83 -2.28
CA VAL A 167 -2.01 4.04 -1.80
C VAL A 167 -1.65 5.52 -1.74
N ASN A 168 -2.04 6.29 -2.75
CA ASN A 168 -1.81 7.73 -2.78
C ASN A 168 -2.67 8.50 -1.78
N GLY A 169 -3.76 7.93 -1.30
CA GLY A 169 -4.63 8.49 -0.27
C GLY A 169 -4.19 8.19 1.17
N ILE A 170 -3.24 7.28 1.37
CA ILE A 170 -2.77 6.95 2.71
C ILE A 170 -1.97 8.11 3.31
N LEU A 171 -2.36 8.52 4.52
CA LEU A 171 -1.69 9.54 5.29
C LEU A 171 -1.26 8.96 6.64
N TRP A 172 -0.04 9.19 7.04
CA TRP A 172 0.49 8.80 8.32
C TRP A 172 1.06 9.98 9.10
N PHE A 173 0.58 10.16 10.32
CA PHE A 173 1.17 11.04 11.31
C PHE A 173 2.03 10.20 12.26
N ARG A 174 3.33 10.44 12.25
CA ARG A 174 4.28 9.65 13.02
C ARG A 174 4.38 10.11 14.47
N CYS A 175 4.43 11.40 14.70
CA CYS A 175 4.65 11.97 16.03
C CYS A 175 4.00 13.36 16.12
N LEU A 176 3.31 13.60 17.24
CA LEU A 176 2.75 14.92 17.53
C LEU A 176 3.84 15.94 17.88
N GLU A 177 4.92 15.50 18.47
CA GLU A 177 6.04 16.33 18.91
C GLU A 177 6.80 16.93 17.71
N THR A 178 7.18 16.09 16.76
CA THR A 178 7.89 16.54 15.55
C THR A 178 6.96 17.06 14.46
N ARG A 179 5.64 16.82 14.59
CA ARG A 179 4.64 17.13 13.57
C ARG A 179 4.98 16.55 12.20
N GLU A 180 5.75 15.46 12.18
CA GLU A 180 6.04 14.76 10.94
C GLU A 180 4.80 14.03 10.44
N PHE A 181 4.47 14.27 9.20
CA PHE A 181 3.47 13.51 8.46
C PHE A 181 4.03 13.04 7.13
N ILE A 182 3.57 11.90 6.67
CA ILE A 182 4.00 11.27 5.42
C ILE A 182 2.75 10.82 4.68
N GLY A 183 2.67 11.09 3.39
CA GLY A 183 1.60 10.55 2.56
C GLY A 183 1.03 11.53 1.56
N LEU A 184 0.09 12.36 1.93
CA LEU A 184 -0.50 13.31 0.98
C LEU A 184 0.54 14.33 0.49
N GLU A 185 0.76 14.34 -0.80
CA GLU A 185 1.59 15.36 -1.41
C GLU A 185 0.98 16.75 -1.22
N ASN A 186 1.81 17.59 -0.63
CA ASN A 186 1.83 19.02 -0.83
C ASN A 186 0.55 19.74 -0.92
N THR A 187 -0.17 19.92 0.18
CA THR A 187 -1.34 20.65 -0.17
C THR A 187 -1.98 21.40 0.98
N ILE A 188 -1.16 21.96 1.83
CA ILE A 188 -1.72 23.00 2.70
C ILE A 188 -2.35 24.10 1.85
N THR A 189 -1.72 24.51 0.76
CA THR A 189 -2.29 25.47 -0.19
C THR A 189 -3.49 24.90 -0.93
N LEU A 190 -3.41 23.67 -1.40
CA LEU A 190 -4.51 23.01 -2.11
C LEU A 190 -5.66 22.57 -1.19
N LEU A 191 -5.44 22.34 0.11
CA LEU A 191 -6.51 21.98 1.02
C LEU A 191 -7.48 23.16 1.20
N VAL A 192 -6.97 24.36 1.36
CA VAL A 192 -7.78 25.57 1.46
C VAL A 192 -8.54 25.82 0.16
N GLU A 193 -7.85 25.75 -0.97
CA GLU A 193 -8.48 25.86 -2.30
C GLU A 193 -9.50 24.76 -2.54
N TYR A 194 -9.21 23.52 -2.17
CA TYR A 194 -10.14 22.40 -2.27
C TYR A 194 -11.41 22.64 -1.47
N ILE A 195 -11.29 23.08 -0.20
CA ILE A 195 -12.42 23.38 0.67
C ILE A 195 -13.28 24.49 0.07
N ILE A 196 -12.66 25.56 -0.44
CA ILE A 196 -13.35 26.69 -1.04
C ILE A 196 -14.05 26.28 -2.35
N ASN A 197 -13.31 25.64 -3.26
CA ASN A 197 -13.80 25.28 -4.59
C ASN A 197 -14.92 24.23 -4.55
N ASN A 198 -14.95 23.39 -3.52
CA ASN A 198 -16.00 22.39 -3.33
C ASN A 198 -17.12 22.83 -2.36
N GLY A 199 -17.10 24.08 -1.91
CA GLY A 199 -18.15 24.62 -1.02
C GLY A 199 -18.18 24.02 0.39
N LEU A 200 -17.09 23.36 0.83
CA LEU A 200 -17.00 22.63 2.10
C LEU A 200 -16.69 23.50 3.31
N VAL A 201 -16.71 24.81 3.16
CA VAL A 201 -16.37 25.77 4.24
C VAL A 201 -17.26 25.60 5.48
N SER A 202 -18.55 25.37 5.28
CA SER A 202 -19.52 25.18 6.37
C SER A 202 -19.27 23.86 7.13
N GLU A 203 -19.00 22.80 6.40
CA GLU A 203 -18.70 21.48 6.96
C GLU A 203 -17.37 21.50 7.73
N PHE A 204 -16.37 22.18 7.17
CA PHE A 204 -15.08 22.34 7.83
C PHE A 204 -15.18 23.18 9.11
N ARG A 205 -16.00 24.25 9.11
CA ARG A 205 -16.27 25.05 10.31
C ARG A 205 -16.96 24.25 11.41
N ASN A 206 -17.89 23.36 11.05
CA ASN A 206 -18.59 22.51 12.01
C ASN A 206 -17.73 21.38 12.56
N PHE A 207 -16.63 21.04 11.88
CA PHE A 207 -15.66 20.04 12.33
C PHE A 207 -14.67 20.62 13.36
N LEU A 208 -14.34 21.91 13.28
CA LEU A 208 -13.44 22.61 14.22
C LEU A 208 -14.17 22.99 15.51
#